data_1045c9db8be3877d99495845d2db9748
#
_entry.id   1045c9db8be3877d99495845d2db9748
#
_cell.length_a   1.000
_cell.length_b   1.000
_cell.length_c   1.000
_cell.angle_alpha   90.00
_cell.angle_beta   90.00
_cell.angle_gamma   90.00
#
_symmetry.space_group_name_H-M   'P 1'
#
loop_
_entity.id
_entity.type
_entity.pdbx_description
1 polymer ?
#
loop_
_entity_poly.entity_id
_entity_poly.type
_entity_poly.pdbx_seq_one_letter_code
_entity_poly.pdbx_strand_id
1 'polypeptide(L)'
;MLTIGNMNHVNLIGKICSEPKVISLGNGKRLAQFSMSTLETYLDEEGNVKNKRQWHKISAWGNWVNILEELGEKGIQLAIEGKLVSRFYKNKAGDRKLVTEVEVNDLVIL
;
A
#
# COMPACT_ATOMS: atom_id res chain seq x y z
N MET A 1 3.33 -29.36 -11.52
CA MET A 1 1.91 -29.21 -11.10
C MET A 1 1.30 -28.00 -11.78
N LEU A 2 0.13 -28.14 -12.34
CA LEU A 2 -0.61 -27.03 -12.92
C LEU A 2 -1.41 -26.31 -11.84
N THR A 3 -1.17 -25.03 -11.66
CA THR A 3 -1.96 -24.21 -10.73
C THR A 3 -2.97 -23.43 -11.54
N ILE A 4 -4.24 -23.59 -11.19
CA ILE A 4 -5.34 -22.84 -11.79
C ILE A 4 -5.86 -21.88 -10.72
N GLY A 5 -5.84 -20.60 -11.02
CA GLY A 5 -6.31 -19.59 -10.11
C GLY A 5 -6.56 -18.28 -10.80
N ASN A 6 -7.13 -17.36 -10.04
CA ASN A 6 -7.33 -15.99 -10.49
C ASN A 6 -6.05 -15.20 -10.31
N MET A 7 -5.95 -14.10 -11.04
CA MET A 7 -4.84 -13.18 -10.87
C MET A 7 -5.21 -12.12 -9.83
N ASN A 8 -4.26 -11.85 -8.94
CA ASN A 8 -4.38 -10.76 -7.97
C ASN A 8 -3.01 -10.11 -7.87
N HIS A 9 -2.78 -9.08 -8.67
CA HIS A 9 -1.48 -8.46 -8.82
C HIS A 9 -1.62 -6.96 -8.96
N VAL A 10 -0.84 -6.21 -8.19
CA VAL A 10 -0.85 -4.75 -8.20
C VAL A 10 0.58 -4.25 -8.31
N ASN A 11 0.79 -3.30 -9.23
CA ASN A 11 2.04 -2.55 -9.34
C ASN A 11 1.74 -1.07 -9.17
N LEU A 12 2.44 -0.41 -8.25
CA LEU A 12 2.27 1.00 -7.98
C LEU A 12 3.63 1.70 -7.92
N ILE A 13 3.70 2.88 -8.50
CA ILE A 13 4.83 3.79 -8.34
C ILE A 13 4.26 5.11 -7.84
N GLY A 14 4.76 5.60 -6.72
CA GLY A 14 4.24 6.82 -6.13
C GLY A 14 5.03 7.25 -4.91
N LYS A 15 4.39 8.04 -4.06
CA LYS A 15 5.02 8.61 -2.87
C LYS A 15 4.35 8.15 -1.60
N ILE A 16 5.15 7.98 -0.56
CA ILE A 16 4.65 7.75 0.80
C ILE A 16 3.98 9.04 1.27
N CYS A 17 2.72 8.93 1.71
CA CYS A 17 1.92 10.07 2.16
C CYS A 17 1.76 10.15 3.67
N SER A 18 2.07 9.07 4.38
CA SER A 18 2.00 9.04 5.85
C SER A 18 3.20 8.29 6.38
N GLU A 19 3.65 8.65 7.58
CA GLU A 19 4.71 7.89 8.24
C GLU A 19 4.25 6.44 8.46
N PRO A 20 5.09 5.45 8.15
CA PRO A 20 4.73 4.06 8.39
C PRO A 20 4.44 3.81 9.87
N LYS A 21 3.31 3.18 10.14
CA LYS A 21 2.93 2.75 11.48
C LYS A 21 3.28 1.29 11.64
N VAL A 22 4.15 0.99 12.58
CA VAL A 22 4.59 -0.38 12.84
C VAL A 22 3.78 -0.97 13.97
N ILE A 23 3.22 -2.16 13.73
CA ILE A 23 2.43 -2.91 14.70
C ILE A 23 3.14 -4.22 14.96
N SER A 24 3.41 -4.50 16.23
CA SER A 24 3.99 -5.78 16.65
C SER A 24 2.87 -6.75 17.03
N LEU A 25 2.91 -7.94 16.48
CA LEU A 25 1.97 -9.00 16.78
C LEU A 25 2.57 -9.97 17.78
N GLY A 26 1.72 -10.67 18.53
CA GLY A 26 2.15 -11.48 19.66
C GLY A 26 3.04 -12.68 19.35
N ASN A 27 3.23 -13.01 18.09
CA ASN A 27 4.07 -14.15 17.65
C ASN A 27 5.42 -13.69 17.05
N GLY A 28 5.84 -12.46 17.36
CA GLY A 28 7.07 -11.91 16.83
C GLY A 28 6.98 -11.33 15.43
N LYS A 29 5.81 -11.39 14.83
CA LYS A 29 5.58 -10.80 13.51
C LYS A 29 5.35 -9.30 13.65
N ARG A 30 5.82 -8.55 12.66
CA ARG A 30 5.64 -7.11 12.61
C ARG A 30 5.01 -6.71 11.28
N LEU A 31 4.11 -5.74 11.35
CA LEU A 31 3.39 -5.21 10.21
C LEU A 31 3.63 -3.71 10.13
N ALA A 32 3.98 -3.21 8.97
CA ALA A 32 4.00 -1.76 8.70
C ALA A 32 2.81 -1.39 7.83
N GLN A 33 2.14 -0.32 8.19
CA GLN A 33 1.02 0.23 7.43
C GLN A 33 1.29 1.68 7.11
N PHE A 34 1.02 2.06 5.88
CA PHE A 34 1.16 3.45 5.44
C PHE A 34 0.26 3.72 4.26
N SER A 35 0.12 5.01 3.92
CA SER A 35 -0.59 5.43 2.73
C SER A 35 0.41 5.88 1.69
N MET A 36 0.16 5.52 0.43
CA MET A 36 0.93 6.04 -0.68
C MET A 36 -0.01 6.66 -1.70
N SER A 37 0.48 7.66 -2.43
CA SER A 37 -0.28 8.28 -3.49
C SER A 37 0.34 8.01 -4.84
N THR A 38 -0.53 7.84 -5.83
CA THR A 38 -0.14 7.79 -7.24
C THR A 38 -0.77 8.96 -7.96
N LEU A 39 -0.04 9.55 -8.91
CA LEU A 39 -0.52 10.69 -9.68
C LEU A 39 -0.71 10.25 -11.12
N GLU A 40 -1.92 10.46 -11.63
CA GLU A 40 -2.28 10.18 -13.00
C GLU A 40 -2.52 11.49 -13.73
N THR A 41 -1.90 11.64 -14.90
CA THR A 41 -2.10 12.82 -15.75
C THR A 41 -2.87 12.36 -16.98
N TYR A 42 -3.94 13.07 -17.32
CA TYR A 42 -4.80 12.73 -18.46
C TYR A 42 -5.31 13.99 -19.14
N LEU A 43 -5.85 13.82 -20.34
CA LEU A 43 -6.52 14.90 -21.07
C LEU A 43 -8.02 14.73 -20.89
N ASP A 44 -8.71 15.85 -20.60
CA ASP A 44 -10.18 15.84 -20.55
C ASP A 44 -10.75 15.91 -21.98
N GLU A 45 -12.09 15.95 -22.09
CA GLU A 45 -12.77 15.99 -23.38
C GLU A 45 -12.48 17.26 -24.17
N GLU A 46 -12.09 18.33 -23.50
CA GLU A 46 -11.73 19.61 -24.12
C GLU A 46 -10.26 19.71 -24.47
N GLY A 47 -9.47 18.67 -24.20
CA GLY A 47 -8.04 18.65 -24.47
C GLY A 47 -7.20 19.30 -23.40
N ASN A 48 -7.76 19.65 -22.26
CA ASN A 48 -7.01 20.21 -21.14
C ASN A 48 -6.30 19.14 -20.33
N VAL A 49 -5.11 19.45 -19.86
CA VAL A 49 -4.36 18.55 -18.99
C VAL A 49 -4.94 18.58 -17.59
N LYS A 50 -5.28 17.41 -17.07
CA LYS A 50 -5.81 17.23 -15.73
C LYS A 50 -4.96 16.24 -14.96
N ASN A 51 -4.90 16.41 -13.65
CA ASN A 51 -4.20 15.50 -12.75
C ASN A 51 -5.20 14.89 -11.79
N LYS A 52 -5.03 13.59 -11.53
CA LYS A 52 -5.85 12.86 -10.58
C LYS A 52 -4.93 12.09 -9.64
N ARG A 53 -5.11 12.29 -8.34
CA ARG A 53 -4.35 11.61 -7.31
C ARG A 53 -5.21 10.54 -6.68
N GLN A 54 -4.64 9.35 -6.53
CA GLN A 54 -5.26 8.24 -5.81
C GLN A 54 -4.43 7.95 -4.57
N TRP A 55 -5.10 7.55 -3.49
CA TRP A 55 -4.46 7.12 -2.25
C TRP A 55 -4.71 5.64 -2.05
N HIS A 56 -3.67 4.94 -1.63
CA HIS A 56 -3.72 3.50 -1.44
C HIS A 56 -3.23 3.18 -0.04
N LYS A 57 -3.91 2.24 0.61
CA LYS A 57 -3.46 1.68 1.88
C LYS A 57 -2.52 0.53 1.59
N ILE A 58 -1.34 0.58 2.19
CA ILE A 58 -0.26 -0.38 1.96
C ILE A 58 0.06 -1.07 3.27
N SER A 59 0.23 -2.39 3.21
CA SER A 59 0.71 -3.19 4.32
C SER A 59 1.95 -3.98 3.91
N ALA A 60 2.91 -4.09 4.81
CA ALA A 60 4.17 -4.77 4.55
C ALA A 60 4.57 -5.58 5.78
N TRP A 61 5.09 -6.77 5.55
CA TRP A 61 5.47 -7.72 6.58
C TRP A 61 6.96 -8.02 6.58
N GLY A 62 7.46 -8.52 7.67
CA GLY A 62 8.81 -9.06 7.77
C GLY A 62 9.88 -8.02 7.54
N ASN A 63 10.87 -8.33 6.69
CA ASN A 63 12.02 -7.47 6.46
C ASN A 63 11.66 -6.13 5.81
N TRP A 64 10.52 -6.03 5.14
CA TRP A 64 10.06 -4.76 4.60
C TRP A 64 9.79 -3.74 5.71
N VAL A 65 9.39 -4.19 6.88
CA VAL A 65 9.18 -3.33 8.04
C VAL A 65 10.46 -2.60 8.42
N ASN A 66 11.59 -3.32 8.43
CA ASN A 66 12.88 -2.73 8.76
C ASN A 66 13.30 -1.67 7.74
N ILE A 67 13.10 -1.95 6.47
CA ILE A 67 13.39 -1.00 5.39
C ILE A 67 12.54 0.24 5.52
N LEU A 68 11.25 0.07 5.79
CA LEU A 68 10.32 1.20 5.93
C LEU A 68 10.59 2.03 7.18
N GLU A 69 11.01 1.41 8.28
CA GLU A 69 11.39 2.16 9.48
C GLU A 69 12.62 3.03 9.22
N GLU A 70 13.56 2.52 8.45
CA GLU A 70 14.83 3.22 8.20
C GLU A 70 14.69 4.25 7.08
N LEU A 71 14.01 3.92 6.00
CA LEU A 71 13.99 4.70 4.76
C LEU A 71 12.61 5.23 4.37
N GLY A 72 11.56 4.81 5.05
CA GLY A 72 10.18 5.08 4.63
C GLY A 72 9.63 6.41 5.10
N GLU A 73 10.33 7.49 4.85
CA GLU A 73 9.87 8.82 5.23
C GLU A 73 8.77 9.32 4.30
N LYS A 74 7.90 10.17 4.83
CA LYS A 74 6.87 10.87 4.05
C LYS A 74 7.52 11.64 2.91
N GLY A 75 6.99 11.46 1.71
CA GLY A 75 7.50 12.11 0.50
C GLY A 75 8.47 11.26 -0.32
N ILE A 76 8.95 10.15 0.22
CA ILE A 76 9.84 9.23 -0.50
C ILE A 76 9.08 8.55 -1.64
N GLN A 77 9.70 8.47 -2.80
CA GLN A 77 9.17 7.72 -3.94
C GLN A 77 9.56 6.25 -3.84
N LEU A 78 8.62 5.40 -4.19
CA LEU A 78 8.85 3.98 -4.17
C LEU A 78 8.03 3.26 -5.23
N ALA A 79 8.48 2.07 -5.61
CA ALA A 79 7.74 1.15 -6.45
C ALA A 79 7.36 -0.07 -5.63
N ILE A 80 6.12 -0.48 -5.73
CA ILE A 80 5.58 -1.63 -5.00
C ILE A 80 4.99 -2.62 -5.98
N GLU A 81 5.28 -3.89 -5.74
CA GLU A 81 4.57 -5.01 -6.32
C GLU A 81 3.88 -5.75 -5.19
N GLY A 82 2.62 -6.07 -5.37
CA GLY A 82 1.87 -6.75 -4.33
C GLY A 82 0.55 -7.31 -4.81
N LYS A 83 -0.33 -7.55 -3.86
CA LYS A 83 -1.67 -8.07 -4.12
C LYS A 83 -2.69 -7.34 -3.24
N LEU A 84 -3.94 -7.36 -3.68
CA LEU A 84 -5.03 -6.82 -2.86
C LEU A 84 -5.41 -7.83 -1.80
N VAL A 85 -5.54 -7.35 -0.56
CA VAL A 85 -6.05 -8.16 0.56
C VAL A 85 -7.14 -7.35 1.25
N SER A 86 -8.15 -8.05 1.76
CA SER A 86 -9.23 -7.43 2.51
C SER A 86 -9.13 -7.87 3.96
N ARG A 87 -9.24 -6.91 4.87
CA ARG A 87 -9.16 -7.16 6.30
C ARG A 87 -10.33 -6.49 7.00
N PHE A 88 -10.80 -7.13 8.06
CA PHE A 88 -11.82 -6.54 8.92
C PHE A 88 -11.15 -5.82 10.07
N TYR A 89 -11.60 -4.60 10.31
CA TYR A 89 -11.18 -3.80 11.45
C TYR A 89 -12.41 -3.40 12.26
N LYS A 90 -12.26 -3.34 13.58
CA LYS A 90 -13.27 -2.76 14.46
C LYS A 90 -12.98 -1.28 14.67
N ASN A 91 -14.00 -0.44 14.50
CA ASN A 91 -13.87 0.96 14.84
C ASN A 91 -14.14 1.16 16.33
N LYS A 92 -14.08 2.42 16.81
CA LYS A 92 -14.29 2.74 18.21
C LYS A 92 -15.72 2.44 18.71
N ALA A 93 -16.69 2.42 17.77
CA ALA A 93 -18.07 2.09 18.09
C ALA A 93 -18.31 0.57 18.11
N GLY A 94 -17.29 -0.25 17.85
CA GLY A 94 -17.41 -1.70 17.83
C GLY A 94 -17.89 -2.28 16.51
N ASP A 95 -18.13 -1.45 15.50
CA ASP A 95 -18.56 -1.91 14.18
C ASP A 95 -17.39 -2.49 13.39
N ARG A 96 -17.65 -3.54 12.62
CA ARG A 96 -16.66 -4.14 11.73
C ARG A 96 -16.68 -3.41 10.41
N LYS A 97 -15.51 -3.04 9.92
CA LYS A 97 -15.33 -2.46 8.59
C LYS A 97 -14.39 -3.31 7.76
N LEU A 98 -14.76 -3.51 6.50
CA LEU A 98 -13.91 -4.19 5.54
C LEU A 98 -13.04 -3.15 4.83
N VAL A 99 -11.74 -3.33 4.90
CA VAL A 99 -10.78 -2.43 4.26
C VAL A 99 -9.92 -3.23 3.29
N THR A 100 -9.74 -2.71 2.08
CA THR A 100 -8.88 -3.32 1.07
C THR A 100 -7.54 -2.60 1.08
N GLU A 101 -6.47 -3.39 1.14
CA GLU A 101 -5.10 -2.89 1.18
C GLU A 101 -4.27 -3.59 0.10
N VAL A 102 -3.14 -2.97 -0.25
CA VAL A 102 -2.13 -3.64 -1.07
C VAL A 102 -1.09 -4.22 -0.13
N GLU A 103 -0.94 -5.53 -0.14
CA GLU A 103 0.08 -6.22 0.64
C GLU A 103 1.33 -6.36 -0.22
N VAL A 104 2.47 -5.90 0.30
CA VAL A 104 3.72 -5.83 -0.44
C VAL A 104 4.34 -7.20 -0.60
N ASN A 105 4.66 -7.58 -1.83
CA ASN A 105 5.53 -8.72 -2.14
C ASN A 105 6.94 -8.25 -2.41
N ASP A 106 7.10 -7.08 -3.04
CA ASP A 106 8.39 -6.49 -3.34
C ASP A 106 8.29 -4.97 -3.30
N LEU A 107 9.38 -4.31 -2.93
CA LEU A 107 9.43 -2.86 -2.75
C LEU A 107 10.81 -2.35 -3.12
N VAL A 108 10.84 -1.26 -3.90
CA VAL A 108 12.08 -0.58 -4.28
C VAL A 108 11.94 0.90 -3.93
N ILE A 109 12.88 1.43 -3.17
CA ILE A 109 12.99 2.87 -2.92
C ILE A 109 13.64 3.51 -4.15
N LEU A 110 12.99 4.49 -4.70
CA LEU A 110 13.47 5.16 -5.92
C LEU A 110 14.31 6.39 -5.61
#